data_230a24f199b4f6bc5697dd10a5a15c0f
#
_entry.id   230a24f199b4f6bc5697dd10a5a15c0f
#
_cell.length_a   1.000
_cell.length_b   1.000
_cell.length_c   1.000
_cell.angle_alpha   90.00
_cell.angle_beta   90.00
_cell.angle_gamma   90.00
#
_symmetry.space_group_name_H-M   'P 1'
#
loop_
_entity.id
_entity.type
_entity.pdbx_description
1 polymer ?
#
loop_
_entity_poly.entity_id
_entity_poly.type
_entity_poly.pdbx_seq_one_letter_code
_entity_poly.pdbx_strand_id
1 'polypeptide(L)'
;MIDAAVGGAGTVSVSLDNGDDVDATIVGRDSNYDLAVLKINRGNLPVIAKGDSSALSIGDQVIAFGSPLGLDHTVTAGIVSSLNRPVTTGTSGAESYVDAVQTDAAINPGNSGGPLTNAAGEMIGINSAIASTSSSGLSTAQAGSIGLGFAIPINEANRIVTQIISTGKSTRPLLGVCFDANYTGKGAKMIPYAQCTLTGITGQGPAQKAGIPDSAIITQINGVKIPDQVTAIVRIRAFAPNTTITIMAGPTLTNQKSYTVTLGETASS
;
A
#
# COMPACT_ATOMS: atom_id res chain seq x y z
N MET A 1 -10.00 -12.78 3.38
CA MET A 1 -10.38 -14.06 2.69
C MET A 1 -9.17 -14.93 2.39
N ILE A 2 -8.18 -14.46 1.66
CA ILE A 2 -6.98 -15.27 1.31
C ILE A 2 -6.24 -15.78 2.56
N ASP A 3 -6.13 -14.98 3.62
CA ASP A 3 -5.47 -15.38 4.86
C ASP A 3 -6.15 -16.57 5.56
N ALA A 4 -7.48 -16.61 5.52
CA ALA A 4 -8.23 -17.74 6.06
C ALA A 4 -8.00 -19.02 5.24
N ALA A 5 -7.90 -18.92 3.92
CA ALA A 5 -7.58 -20.05 3.04
C ALA A 5 -6.15 -20.59 3.24
N VAL A 6 -5.16 -19.69 3.46
CA VAL A 6 -3.77 -20.07 3.77
C VAL A 6 -3.66 -20.79 5.12
N GLY A 7 -4.51 -20.45 6.09
CA GLY A 7 -4.59 -21.15 7.38
C GLY A 7 -5.15 -22.58 7.30
N GLY A 8 -5.40 -23.10 6.11
CA GLY A 8 -5.91 -24.46 5.90
C GLY A 8 -7.42 -24.62 6.07
N ALA A 9 -8.15 -23.50 6.14
CA ALA A 9 -9.58 -23.50 6.40
C ALA A 9 -10.46 -23.42 5.13
N GLY A 10 -9.89 -23.35 3.92
CA GLY A 10 -10.68 -23.24 2.70
C GLY A 10 -9.90 -23.39 1.40
N THR A 11 -10.67 -23.60 0.32
CA THR A 11 -10.20 -23.54 -1.07
C THR A 11 -10.49 -22.16 -1.67
N VAL A 12 -9.69 -21.72 -2.62
CA VAL A 12 -9.91 -20.50 -3.39
C VAL A 12 -10.29 -20.89 -4.80
N SER A 13 -11.38 -20.35 -5.30
CA SER A 13 -11.78 -20.49 -6.71
C SER A 13 -11.92 -19.11 -7.35
N VAL A 14 -11.81 -19.07 -8.66
CA VAL A 14 -12.00 -17.88 -9.49
C VAL A 14 -13.16 -18.17 -10.44
N SER A 15 -14.23 -17.38 -10.31
CA SER A 15 -15.35 -17.41 -11.24
C SER A 15 -14.99 -16.60 -12.47
N LEU A 16 -15.08 -17.23 -13.65
CA LEU A 16 -14.82 -16.61 -14.94
C LEU A 16 -16.11 -16.05 -15.55
N ASP A 17 -15.96 -15.12 -16.50
CA ASP A 17 -17.06 -14.44 -17.18
C ASP A 17 -18.05 -15.40 -17.89
N ASN A 18 -17.57 -16.56 -18.30
CA ASN A 18 -18.40 -17.61 -18.91
C ASN A 18 -19.18 -18.47 -17.90
N GLY A 19 -19.08 -18.16 -16.59
CA GLY A 19 -19.72 -18.89 -15.50
C GLY A 19 -18.95 -20.10 -14.98
N ASP A 20 -17.74 -20.39 -15.53
CA ASP A 20 -16.90 -21.47 -15.00
C ASP A 20 -16.24 -21.05 -13.68
N ASP A 21 -16.29 -21.89 -12.66
CA ASP A 21 -15.47 -21.78 -11.46
C ASP A 21 -14.19 -22.62 -11.62
N VAL A 22 -13.04 -22.01 -11.43
CA VAL A 22 -11.73 -22.65 -11.57
C VAL A 22 -10.97 -22.57 -10.25
N ASP A 23 -10.48 -23.71 -9.76
CA ASP A 23 -9.65 -23.75 -8.56
C ASP A 23 -8.38 -22.93 -8.75
N ALA A 24 -8.06 -22.15 -7.73
CA ALA A 24 -6.88 -21.31 -7.68
C ALA A 24 -5.86 -21.77 -6.64
N THR A 25 -4.60 -21.73 -7.02
CA THR A 25 -3.48 -21.96 -6.12
C THR A 25 -2.92 -20.59 -5.67
N ILE A 26 -2.70 -20.41 -4.39
CA ILE A 26 -2.04 -19.21 -3.85
C ILE A 26 -0.54 -19.34 -4.12
N VAL A 27 0.00 -18.49 -5.01
CA VAL A 27 1.44 -18.43 -5.32
C VAL A 27 2.20 -17.79 -4.17
N GLY A 28 1.62 -16.75 -3.59
CA GLY A 28 2.14 -16.05 -2.42
C GLY A 28 1.28 -14.83 -2.11
N ARG A 29 1.59 -14.20 -0.98
CA ARG A 29 0.87 -13.03 -0.49
C ARG A 29 1.79 -12.08 0.26
N ASP A 30 1.35 -10.84 0.39
CA ASP A 30 1.95 -9.84 1.25
C ASP A 30 0.85 -9.07 1.98
N SER A 31 0.64 -9.40 3.24
CA SER A 31 -0.38 -8.76 4.08
C SER A 31 -0.07 -7.29 4.38
N ASN A 32 1.21 -6.89 4.36
CA ASN A 32 1.60 -5.50 4.60
C ASN A 32 1.21 -4.56 3.46
N TYR A 33 1.00 -5.10 2.24
CA TYR A 33 0.59 -4.37 1.05
C TYR A 33 -0.83 -4.74 0.58
N ASP A 34 -1.53 -5.61 1.33
CA ASP A 34 -2.87 -6.11 0.99
C ASP A 34 -2.93 -6.77 -0.41
N LEU A 35 -1.88 -7.52 -0.76
CA LEU A 35 -1.74 -8.17 -2.07
C LEU A 35 -1.59 -9.68 -1.96
N ALA A 36 -2.22 -10.40 -2.89
CA ALA A 36 -2.01 -11.84 -3.09
C ALA A 36 -1.96 -12.16 -4.57
N VAL A 37 -1.18 -13.20 -4.92
CA VAL A 37 -1.09 -13.75 -6.28
C VAL A 37 -1.73 -15.11 -6.30
N LEU A 38 -2.74 -15.25 -7.15
CA LEU A 38 -3.44 -16.50 -7.40
C LEU A 38 -3.07 -17.04 -8.78
N LYS A 39 -2.89 -18.35 -8.89
CA LYS A 39 -2.66 -19.08 -10.13
C LYS A 39 -3.84 -20.00 -10.41
N ILE A 40 -4.46 -19.86 -11.57
CA ILE A 40 -5.45 -20.81 -12.10
C ILE A 40 -4.86 -21.59 -13.26
N ASN A 41 -5.37 -22.80 -13.48
CA ASN A 41 -4.97 -23.64 -14.60
C ASN A 41 -5.90 -23.43 -15.79
N ARG A 42 -5.89 -22.22 -16.35
CA ARG A 42 -6.68 -21.82 -17.51
C ARG A 42 -5.84 -20.95 -18.43
N GLY A 43 -5.79 -21.34 -19.72
CA GLY A 43 -5.08 -20.58 -20.76
C GLY A 43 -6.00 -19.64 -21.53
N ASN A 44 -5.40 -18.78 -22.37
CA ASN A 44 -6.07 -17.89 -23.31
C ASN A 44 -7.06 -16.88 -22.69
N LEU A 45 -6.80 -16.47 -21.46
CA LEU A 45 -7.54 -15.39 -20.83
C LEU A 45 -7.03 -14.02 -21.32
N PRO A 46 -7.93 -13.06 -21.55
CA PRO A 46 -7.51 -11.69 -21.89
C PRO A 46 -6.72 -11.08 -20.70
N VAL A 47 -5.68 -10.34 -21.04
CA VAL A 47 -4.81 -9.65 -20.05
C VAL A 47 -5.05 -8.17 -20.15
N ILE A 48 -5.35 -7.54 -19.01
CA ILE A 48 -5.48 -6.08 -18.93
C ILE A 48 -4.13 -5.41 -19.19
N ALA A 49 -4.12 -4.33 -19.99
CA ALA A 49 -2.93 -3.51 -20.19
C ALA A 49 -2.54 -2.81 -18.89
N LYS A 50 -1.24 -2.74 -18.61
CA LYS A 50 -0.72 -2.01 -17.45
C LYS A 50 -0.42 -0.58 -17.86
N GLY A 51 -0.97 0.38 -17.10
CA GLY A 51 -0.64 1.78 -17.18
C GLY A 51 0.53 2.14 -16.26
N ASP A 52 0.74 3.43 -16.07
CA ASP A 52 1.76 4.00 -15.19
C ASP A 52 1.13 4.87 -14.10
N SER A 53 1.10 4.37 -12.86
CA SER A 53 0.54 5.13 -11.74
C SER A 53 1.38 6.35 -11.33
N SER A 54 2.64 6.46 -11.77
CA SER A 54 3.48 7.63 -11.52
C SER A 54 3.15 8.83 -12.43
N ALA A 55 2.46 8.58 -13.55
CA ALA A 55 2.03 9.61 -14.49
C ALA A 55 0.66 10.24 -14.14
N LEU A 56 -0.02 9.72 -13.12
CA LEU A 56 -1.34 10.21 -12.71
C LEU A 56 -1.31 11.64 -12.20
N SER A 57 -2.35 12.38 -12.54
CA SER A 57 -2.64 13.73 -12.04
C SER A 57 -4.01 13.76 -11.35
N ILE A 58 -4.16 14.64 -10.37
CA ILE A 58 -5.48 14.90 -9.76
C ILE A 58 -6.41 15.46 -10.83
N GLY A 59 -7.61 14.89 -10.95
CA GLY A 59 -8.59 15.22 -11.99
C GLY A 59 -8.60 14.25 -13.18
N ASP A 60 -7.63 13.34 -13.31
CA ASP A 60 -7.63 12.31 -14.35
C ASP A 60 -8.86 11.40 -14.20
N GLN A 61 -9.52 11.09 -15.32
CA GLN A 61 -10.65 10.17 -15.33
C GLN A 61 -10.23 8.76 -15.04
N VAL A 62 -10.99 8.08 -14.19
CA VAL A 62 -10.78 6.68 -13.82
C VAL A 62 -12.05 5.88 -13.83
N ILE A 63 -11.93 4.59 -14.07
CA ILE A 63 -13.02 3.62 -14.09
C ILE A 63 -12.63 2.47 -13.16
N ALA A 64 -13.50 2.18 -12.20
CA ALA A 64 -13.33 1.07 -11.27
C ALA A 64 -14.24 -0.11 -11.66
N PHE A 65 -13.69 -1.30 -11.63
CA PHE A 65 -14.40 -2.54 -11.92
C PHE A 65 -14.47 -3.41 -10.68
N GLY A 66 -15.55 -4.17 -10.54
CA GLY A 66 -15.72 -5.11 -9.43
C GLY A 66 -16.99 -5.94 -9.55
N SER A 67 -17.22 -6.79 -8.56
CA SER A 67 -18.42 -7.64 -8.43
C SER A 67 -18.98 -7.50 -7.01
N PRO A 68 -19.49 -6.31 -6.62
CA PRO A 68 -20.03 -6.09 -5.29
C PRO A 68 -21.29 -6.93 -5.07
N LEU A 69 -21.39 -7.54 -3.88
CA LEU A 69 -22.58 -8.31 -3.44
C LEU A 69 -22.96 -9.48 -4.37
N GLY A 70 -22.03 -10.00 -5.17
CA GLY A 70 -22.30 -11.03 -6.16
C GLY A 70 -23.05 -10.53 -7.41
N LEU A 71 -23.10 -9.19 -7.60
CA LEU A 71 -23.56 -8.58 -8.85
C LEU A 71 -22.38 -8.49 -9.80
N ASP A 72 -22.38 -9.33 -10.82
CA ASP A 72 -21.32 -9.36 -11.81
C ASP A 72 -21.26 -8.05 -12.60
N HIS A 73 -20.05 -7.68 -13.07
CA HIS A 73 -19.81 -6.58 -13.99
C HIS A 73 -20.21 -5.19 -13.49
N THR A 74 -20.01 -4.90 -12.20
CA THR A 74 -20.21 -3.53 -11.70
C THR A 74 -19.06 -2.64 -12.16
N VAL A 75 -19.43 -1.54 -12.81
CA VAL A 75 -18.51 -0.52 -13.29
C VAL A 75 -18.91 0.84 -12.70
N THR A 76 -17.96 1.54 -12.11
CA THR A 76 -18.17 2.92 -11.61
C THR A 76 -17.10 3.84 -12.18
N ALA A 77 -17.43 5.11 -12.40
CA ALA A 77 -16.52 6.10 -12.94
C ALA A 77 -16.36 7.28 -11.98
N GLY A 78 -15.21 7.89 -12.02
CA GLY A 78 -14.85 9.06 -11.23
C GLY A 78 -13.55 9.68 -11.73
N ILE A 79 -12.86 10.37 -10.82
CA ILE A 79 -11.57 11.00 -11.07
C ILE A 79 -10.56 10.58 -10.01
N VAL A 80 -9.28 10.82 -10.28
CA VAL A 80 -8.25 10.84 -9.24
C VAL A 80 -8.49 12.05 -8.34
N SER A 81 -8.95 11.82 -7.12
CA SER A 81 -9.25 12.88 -6.15
C SER A 81 -8.00 13.31 -5.36
N SER A 82 -7.07 12.39 -5.13
CA SER A 82 -5.79 12.67 -4.47
C SER A 82 -4.78 11.57 -4.80
N LEU A 83 -3.50 11.94 -4.72
CA LEU A 83 -2.38 11.02 -4.81
C LEU A 83 -1.63 10.95 -3.47
N ASN A 84 -0.88 9.87 -3.29
CA ASN A 84 -0.06 9.66 -2.10
C ASN A 84 -0.87 9.77 -0.80
N ARG A 85 -2.07 9.20 -0.79
CA ARG A 85 -2.92 9.19 0.39
C ARG A 85 -2.50 8.04 1.32
N PRO A 86 -1.99 8.34 2.53
CA PRO A 86 -1.66 7.29 3.48
C PRO A 86 -2.94 6.63 3.97
N VAL A 87 -3.05 5.33 3.72
CA VAL A 87 -4.18 4.52 4.11
C VAL A 87 -3.68 3.32 4.90
N THR A 88 -4.36 3.04 6.01
CA THR A 88 -4.14 1.80 6.77
C THR A 88 -5.35 0.89 6.61
N THR A 89 -5.12 -0.39 6.34
CA THR A 89 -6.14 -1.43 6.29
C THR A 89 -5.79 -2.53 7.29
N GLY A 90 -6.75 -3.39 7.64
CA GLY A 90 -6.52 -4.46 8.60
C GLY A 90 -6.91 -4.11 10.03
N THR A 91 -6.63 -5.04 10.95
CA THR A 91 -6.91 -4.90 12.39
C THR A 91 -5.62 -4.55 13.14
N SER A 92 -5.75 -3.98 14.34
CA SER A 92 -4.61 -3.63 15.20
C SER A 92 -3.63 -4.81 15.34
N GLY A 93 -2.37 -4.58 14.96
CA GLY A 93 -1.31 -5.58 14.97
C GLY A 93 -1.12 -6.36 13.64
N ALA A 94 -2.04 -6.20 12.67
CA ALA A 94 -1.94 -6.75 11.30
C ALA A 94 -2.33 -5.67 10.27
N GLU A 95 -1.74 -4.49 10.41
CA GLU A 95 -2.06 -3.33 9.57
C GLU A 95 -1.24 -3.34 8.29
N SER A 96 -1.93 -3.17 7.15
CA SER A 96 -1.31 -2.84 5.88
C SER A 96 -1.18 -1.32 5.74
N TYR A 97 -0.14 -0.86 5.09
CA TYR A 97 0.15 0.56 4.88
C TYR A 97 0.34 0.81 3.39
N VAL A 98 -0.60 1.51 2.78
CA VAL A 98 -0.64 1.76 1.33
C VAL A 98 -0.56 3.26 1.04
N ASP A 99 0.30 3.64 0.10
CA ASP A 99 0.36 5.00 -0.46
C ASP A 99 -0.65 5.11 -1.61
N ALA A 100 -1.94 5.23 -1.25
CA ALA A 100 -3.05 4.99 -2.16
C ALA A 100 -3.31 6.13 -3.15
N VAL A 101 -3.84 5.75 -4.32
CA VAL A 101 -4.61 6.64 -5.20
C VAL A 101 -6.02 6.75 -4.62
N GLN A 102 -6.47 7.97 -4.34
CA GLN A 102 -7.83 8.24 -3.92
C GLN A 102 -8.69 8.60 -5.13
N THR A 103 -9.91 8.06 -5.18
CA THR A 103 -10.91 8.35 -6.23
C THR A 103 -12.29 8.58 -5.61
N ASP A 104 -13.14 9.34 -6.31
CA ASP A 104 -14.56 9.47 -6.01
C ASP A 104 -15.44 8.43 -6.76
N ALA A 105 -14.84 7.63 -7.65
CA ALA A 105 -15.51 6.45 -8.18
C ALA A 105 -16.02 5.58 -7.02
N ALA A 106 -17.25 5.10 -7.09
CA ALA A 106 -17.87 4.34 -6.01
C ALA A 106 -17.17 3.00 -5.79
N ILE A 107 -16.35 2.90 -4.75
CA ILE A 107 -15.70 1.66 -4.30
C ILE A 107 -16.47 1.13 -3.09
N ASN A 108 -17.00 -0.07 -3.22
CA ASN A 108 -17.78 -0.77 -2.20
C ASN A 108 -17.20 -2.16 -1.94
N PRO A 109 -17.54 -2.83 -0.82
CA PRO A 109 -17.20 -4.24 -0.61
C PRO A 109 -17.60 -5.10 -1.81
N GLY A 110 -16.64 -5.86 -2.37
CA GLY A 110 -16.77 -6.61 -3.63
C GLY A 110 -16.00 -6.00 -4.79
N ASN A 111 -15.69 -4.70 -4.77
CA ASN A 111 -14.78 -4.09 -5.75
C ASN A 111 -13.30 -4.35 -5.42
N SER A 112 -12.98 -4.70 -4.17
CA SER A 112 -11.59 -4.99 -3.74
C SER A 112 -10.97 -6.11 -4.58
N GLY A 113 -9.76 -5.87 -5.08
CA GLY A 113 -9.04 -6.75 -5.98
C GLY A 113 -9.34 -6.51 -7.46
N GLY A 114 -10.43 -5.81 -7.80
CA GLY A 114 -10.73 -5.36 -9.15
C GLY A 114 -9.81 -4.23 -9.61
N PRO A 115 -9.65 -4.01 -10.92
CA PRO A 115 -8.80 -2.95 -11.45
C PRO A 115 -9.45 -1.57 -11.32
N LEU A 116 -8.61 -0.57 -11.04
CA LEU A 116 -8.85 0.83 -11.37
C LEU A 116 -8.11 1.12 -12.67
N THR A 117 -8.82 1.63 -13.68
CA THR A 117 -8.22 1.95 -14.99
C THR A 117 -8.26 3.45 -15.27
N ASN A 118 -7.39 3.90 -16.18
CA ASN A 118 -7.52 5.20 -16.82
C ASN A 118 -8.56 5.15 -17.95
N ALA A 119 -8.77 6.28 -18.64
CA ALA A 119 -9.71 6.39 -19.76
C ALA A 119 -9.30 5.56 -20.99
N ALA A 120 -8.05 5.13 -21.12
CA ALA A 120 -7.56 4.22 -22.16
C ALA A 120 -7.79 2.75 -21.83
N GLY A 121 -8.36 2.42 -20.66
CA GLY A 121 -8.56 1.05 -20.20
C GLY A 121 -7.29 0.38 -19.63
N GLU A 122 -6.23 1.15 -19.38
CA GLU A 122 -5.01 0.64 -18.78
C GLU A 122 -5.14 0.63 -17.26
N MET A 123 -4.72 -0.45 -16.62
CA MET A 123 -4.77 -0.60 -15.16
C MET A 123 -3.76 0.31 -14.48
N ILE A 124 -4.26 1.23 -13.65
CA ILE A 124 -3.47 2.19 -12.88
C ILE A 124 -3.46 1.89 -11.37
N GLY A 125 -4.33 0.99 -10.91
CA GLY A 125 -4.38 0.57 -9.52
C GLY A 125 -5.23 -0.68 -9.31
N ILE A 126 -5.19 -1.19 -8.08
CA ILE A 126 -6.03 -2.28 -7.58
C ILE A 126 -6.95 -1.71 -6.51
N ASN A 127 -8.27 -1.80 -6.71
CA ASN A 127 -9.26 -1.28 -5.77
C ASN A 127 -9.13 -1.93 -4.39
N SER A 128 -9.23 -1.15 -3.32
CA SER A 128 -9.30 -1.62 -1.94
C SER A 128 -10.46 -0.92 -1.22
N ALA A 129 -11.51 -1.68 -0.92
CA ALA A 129 -12.74 -1.16 -0.29
C ALA A 129 -12.65 -1.10 1.25
N ILE A 130 -11.56 -1.59 1.85
CA ILE A 130 -11.42 -1.72 3.32
C ILE A 130 -10.65 -0.53 3.91
N ALA A 131 -10.19 0.39 3.06
CA ALA A 131 -9.46 1.54 3.51
C ALA A 131 -10.35 2.49 4.32
N SER A 132 -10.25 2.44 5.63
CA SER A 132 -10.80 3.46 6.50
C SER A 132 -9.71 4.45 6.89
N THR A 133 -9.99 5.73 6.74
CA THR A 133 -9.13 6.76 7.33
C THR A 133 -9.28 6.69 8.84
N SER A 134 -8.20 6.38 9.56
CA SER A 134 -8.14 6.14 10.99
C SER A 134 -8.58 7.33 11.88
N SER A 135 -9.05 8.43 11.31
CA SER A 135 -9.37 9.66 12.01
C SER A 135 -10.87 9.93 12.20
N SER A 136 -11.75 9.12 11.64
CA SER A 136 -13.18 9.31 11.87
C SER A 136 -13.77 8.05 12.50
N GLY A 137 -14.15 8.15 13.78
CA GLY A 137 -14.83 7.11 14.57
C GLY A 137 -16.23 6.73 14.04
N LEU A 138 -16.40 6.70 12.74
CA LEU A 138 -17.57 6.17 12.05
C LEU A 138 -17.37 4.67 11.87
N SER A 139 -18.07 3.90 12.68
CA SER A 139 -18.23 2.45 12.51
C SER A 139 -18.74 2.17 11.10
N THR A 140 -17.90 1.54 10.28
CA THR A 140 -18.11 1.26 8.85
C THR A 140 -19.01 0.05 8.56
N ALA A 141 -19.85 -0.34 9.50
CA ALA A 141 -20.89 -1.31 9.23
C ALA A 141 -22.03 -0.61 8.44
N GLN A 142 -22.06 -0.78 7.12
CA GLN A 142 -23.20 -0.47 6.23
C GLN A 142 -23.32 0.90 5.57
N ALA A 143 -22.30 1.69 5.39
CA ALA A 143 -22.43 2.82 4.47
C ALA A 143 -21.86 2.44 3.09
N GLY A 144 -22.63 2.63 2.03
CA GLY A 144 -22.13 2.65 0.65
C GLY A 144 -21.04 3.72 0.46
N SER A 145 -20.37 3.72 -0.67
CA SER A 145 -19.32 4.70 -0.98
C SER A 145 -19.81 6.13 -0.72
N ILE A 146 -19.07 6.87 0.08
CA ILE A 146 -19.30 8.30 0.36
C ILE A 146 -18.44 9.20 -0.53
N GLY A 147 -17.99 8.70 -1.70
CA GLY A 147 -17.06 9.42 -2.58
C GLY A 147 -15.59 9.35 -2.13
N LEU A 148 -15.25 8.39 -1.27
CA LEU A 148 -13.89 8.12 -0.83
C LEU A 148 -13.54 6.66 -1.16
N GLY A 149 -12.98 6.45 -2.33
CA GLY A 149 -12.43 5.17 -2.79
C GLY A 149 -10.91 5.21 -2.79
N PHE A 150 -10.28 4.05 -2.63
CA PHE A 150 -8.82 3.93 -2.62
C PHE A 150 -8.38 2.78 -3.51
N ALA A 151 -7.21 2.95 -4.14
CA ALA A 151 -6.58 1.90 -4.92
C ALA A 151 -5.07 1.85 -4.64
N ILE A 152 -4.53 0.64 -4.59
CA ILE A 152 -3.08 0.39 -4.52
C ILE A 152 -2.48 0.75 -5.88
N PRO A 153 -1.48 1.64 -5.97
CA PRO A 153 -0.89 2.05 -7.24
C PRO A 153 -0.31 0.87 -8.01
N ILE A 154 -0.53 0.81 -9.34
CA ILE A 154 -0.12 -0.34 -10.15
C ILE A 154 1.40 -0.55 -10.17
N ASN A 155 2.21 0.52 -10.12
CA ASN A 155 3.67 0.40 -10.11
C ASN A 155 4.15 -0.30 -8.84
N GLU A 156 3.56 0.02 -7.68
CA GLU A 156 3.84 -0.65 -6.42
C GLU A 156 3.36 -2.10 -6.44
N ALA A 157 2.11 -2.34 -6.82
CA ALA A 157 1.54 -3.67 -6.93
C ALA A 157 2.35 -4.57 -7.87
N ASN A 158 2.74 -4.06 -9.04
CA ASN A 158 3.54 -4.81 -10.02
C ASN A 158 4.92 -5.21 -9.48
N ARG A 159 5.58 -4.34 -8.72
CA ARG A 159 6.86 -4.65 -8.05
C ARG A 159 6.70 -5.84 -7.10
N ILE A 160 5.69 -5.80 -6.25
CA ILE A 160 5.42 -6.81 -5.22
C ILE A 160 4.99 -8.13 -5.87
N VAL A 161 4.06 -8.08 -6.81
CA VAL A 161 3.56 -9.25 -7.55
C VAL A 161 4.69 -9.95 -8.31
N THR A 162 5.59 -9.18 -8.95
CA THR A 162 6.76 -9.76 -9.67
C THR A 162 7.68 -10.51 -8.71
N GLN A 163 7.92 -9.98 -7.51
CA GLN A 163 8.72 -10.67 -6.49
C GLN A 163 8.01 -11.94 -6.00
N ILE A 164 6.70 -11.88 -5.72
CA ILE A 164 5.93 -13.05 -5.29
C ILE A 164 5.95 -14.15 -6.36
N ILE A 165 5.78 -13.81 -7.64
CA ILE A 165 5.83 -14.80 -8.72
C ILE A 165 7.20 -15.46 -8.83
N SER A 166 8.28 -14.71 -8.65
CA SER A 166 9.65 -15.22 -8.83
C SER A 166 10.18 -15.99 -7.62
N THR A 167 9.78 -15.62 -6.40
CA THR A 167 10.39 -16.14 -5.15
C THR A 167 9.37 -16.70 -4.15
N GLY A 168 8.08 -16.54 -4.40
CA GLY A 168 6.99 -16.84 -3.45
C GLY A 168 6.83 -15.82 -2.32
N LYS A 169 7.68 -14.81 -2.26
CA LYS A 169 7.72 -13.80 -1.18
C LYS A 169 8.02 -12.43 -1.76
N SER A 170 7.73 -11.39 -0.99
CA SER A 170 8.11 -10.01 -1.29
C SER A 170 9.06 -9.45 -0.25
N THR A 171 9.68 -8.34 -0.59
CA THR A 171 10.54 -7.58 0.31
C THR A 171 10.03 -6.14 0.42
N ARG A 172 10.34 -5.50 1.53
CA ARG A 172 9.99 -4.11 1.79
C ARG A 172 11.22 -3.26 2.08
N PRO A 173 11.16 -1.97 1.74
CA PRO A 173 12.23 -1.04 2.06
C PRO A 173 12.31 -0.81 3.57
N LEU A 174 13.52 -0.57 4.05
CA LEU A 174 13.81 -0.40 5.46
C LEU A 174 14.61 0.90 5.67
N LEU A 175 14.04 1.84 6.43
CA LEU A 175 14.76 3.03 6.88
C LEU A 175 15.62 2.74 8.13
N GLY A 176 15.19 1.79 8.93
CA GLY A 176 15.91 1.39 10.14
C GLY A 176 15.63 2.30 11.33
N VAL A 177 14.39 2.78 11.45
CA VAL A 177 13.91 3.61 12.57
C VAL A 177 12.58 3.09 13.10
N CYS A 178 12.32 3.35 14.38
CA CYS A 178 11.01 3.19 14.98
C CYS A 178 10.47 4.58 15.34
N PHE A 179 9.15 4.75 15.22
CA PHE A 179 8.49 6.02 15.54
C PHE A 179 7.82 5.97 16.90
N ASP A 180 7.76 7.13 17.54
CA ASP A 180 7.07 7.34 18.83
C ASP A 180 5.56 7.45 18.58
N ALA A 181 4.82 6.38 18.90
CA ALA A 181 3.37 6.31 18.71
C ALA A 181 2.59 7.34 19.55
N ASN A 182 3.20 7.85 20.62
CA ASN A 182 2.58 8.83 21.51
C ASN A 182 2.90 10.29 21.14
N TYR A 183 3.71 10.50 20.09
CA TYR A 183 4.05 11.84 19.66
C TYR A 183 2.90 12.49 18.90
N THR A 184 2.37 13.59 19.44
CA THR A 184 1.22 14.33 18.88
C THR A 184 1.64 15.62 18.17
N GLY A 185 2.94 15.90 18.07
CA GLY A 185 3.47 17.06 17.34
C GLY A 185 3.48 16.85 15.82
N LYS A 186 3.87 17.90 15.09
CA LYS A 186 4.05 17.82 13.64
C LYS A 186 5.30 16.99 13.28
N GLY A 187 5.18 16.18 12.22
CA GLY A 187 6.25 15.30 11.77
C GLY A 187 6.21 13.92 12.41
N ALA A 188 7.11 13.06 12.00
CA ALA A 188 7.27 11.71 12.55
C ALA A 188 8.49 11.68 13.48
N LYS A 189 8.25 11.63 14.80
CA LYS A 189 9.33 11.56 15.78
C LYS A 189 9.84 10.14 15.92
N MET A 190 11.15 9.98 15.81
CA MET A 190 11.82 8.72 16.06
C MET A 190 12.01 8.51 17.57
N ILE A 191 11.91 7.25 18.01
CA ILE A 191 12.45 6.86 19.33
C ILE A 191 13.96 6.64 19.21
N PRO A 192 14.71 6.63 20.34
CA PRO A 192 16.14 6.36 20.31
C PRO A 192 16.50 5.07 19.58
N TYR A 193 17.57 5.08 18.79
CA TYR A 193 18.02 3.89 18.05
C TYR A 193 18.25 2.68 18.97
N ALA A 194 18.73 2.91 20.18
CA ALA A 194 18.95 1.85 21.18
C ALA A 194 17.65 1.18 21.66
N GLN A 195 16.50 1.85 21.50
CA GLN A 195 15.18 1.33 21.89
C GLN A 195 14.41 0.74 20.68
N CYS A 196 14.93 0.93 19.47
CA CYS A 196 14.29 0.47 18.25
C CYS A 196 14.77 -0.96 17.90
N THR A 197 13.94 -1.94 18.20
CA THR A 197 14.19 -3.34 17.82
C THR A 197 13.46 -3.66 16.52
N LEU A 198 14.18 -3.69 15.41
CA LEU A 198 13.64 -4.06 14.09
C LEU A 198 14.24 -5.36 13.62
N THR A 199 13.38 -6.29 13.18
CA THR A 199 13.80 -7.53 12.53
C THR A 199 14.55 -7.20 11.23
N GLY A 200 15.71 -7.83 11.04
CA GLY A 200 16.52 -7.66 9.82
C GLY A 200 17.58 -6.56 9.88
N ILE A 201 17.73 -5.84 11.01
CA ILE A 201 18.87 -4.94 11.23
C ILE A 201 19.89 -5.60 12.15
N THR A 202 21.07 -5.85 11.60
CA THR A 202 22.27 -6.19 12.36
C THR A 202 23.21 -4.98 12.35
N GLY A 203 23.37 -4.29 13.48
CA GLY A 203 24.18 -3.09 13.58
C GLY A 203 23.43 -1.80 13.20
N GLN A 204 24.11 -0.82 12.60
CA GLN A 204 23.51 0.46 12.25
C GLN A 204 22.56 0.34 11.04
N GLY A 205 21.32 0.82 11.22
CA GLY A 205 20.34 0.93 10.14
C GLY A 205 20.67 2.05 9.12
N PRO A 206 19.96 2.07 7.98
CA PRO A 206 20.17 3.07 6.91
C PRO A 206 20.13 4.53 7.40
N ALA A 207 19.14 4.90 8.21
CA ALA A 207 19.03 6.24 8.75
C ALA A 207 20.25 6.63 9.61
N GLN A 208 20.68 5.71 10.48
CA GLN A 208 21.84 5.94 11.35
C GLN A 208 23.15 6.05 10.55
N LYS A 209 23.32 5.21 9.51
CA LYS A 209 24.48 5.29 8.59
C LYS A 209 24.52 6.61 7.81
N ALA A 210 23.36 7.16 7.48
CA ALA A 210 23.23 8.46 6.84
C ALA A 210 23.44 9.65 7.81
N GLY A 211 23.62 9.40 9.10
CA GLY A 211 23.87 10.42 10.09
C GLY A 211 22.63 11.17 10.59
N ILE A 212 21.44 10.61 10.40
CA ILE A 212 20.22 11.19 11.01
C ILE A 212 20.37 11.13 12.53
N PRO A 213 20.17 12.27 13.25
CA PRO A 213 20.31 12.29 14.69
C PRO A 213 19.36 11.34 15.41
N ASP A 214 19.79 10.84 16.54
CA ASP A 214 18.94 10.04 17.42
C ASP A 214 17.71 10.83 17.85
N SER A 215 16.56 10.18 17.94
CA SER A 215 15.27 10.80 18.32
C SER A 215 14.84 11.98 17.44
N ALA A 216 15.34 12.07 16.21
CA ALA A 216 14.99 13.14 15.28
C ALA A 216 13.51 13.12 14.89
N ILE A 217 13.01 14.27 14.45
CA ILE A 217 11.69 14.44 13.87
C ILE A 217 11.86 14.53 12.35
N ILE A 218 11.28 13.59 11.61
CA ILE A 218 11.23 13.59 10.14
C ILE A 218 10.07 14.49 9.71
N THR A 219 10.34 15.47 8.84
CA THR A 219 9.34 16.44 8.37
C THR A 219 9.07 16.39 6.87
N GLN A 220 10.00 15.83 6.07
CA GLN A 220 9.81 15.61 4.63
C GLN A 220 10.56 14.35 4.16
N ILE A 221 10.00 13.70 3.14
CA ILE A 221 10.64 12.61 2.39
C ILE A 221 10.48 12.93 0.91
N ASN A 222 11.59 13.06 0.17
CA ASN A 222 11.64 13.48 -1.24
C ASN A 222 10.79 14.74 -1.51
N GLY A 223 10.87 15.75 -0.63
CA GLY A 223 10.13 17.01 -0.73
C GLY A 223 8.65 16.94 -0.29
N VAL A 224 8.10 15.74 -0.09
CA VAL A 224 6.72 15.56 0.40
C VAL A 224 6.69 15.75 1.91
N LYS A 225 5.77 16.59 2.41
CA LYS A 225 5.59 16.84 3.84
C LYS A 225 5.12 15.59 4.57
N ILE A 226 5.68 15.37 5.74
CA ILE A 226 5.33 14.29 6.66
C ILE A 226 4.66 14.90 7.89
N PRO A 227 3.33 14.86 7.99
CA PRO A 227 2.59 15.40 9.14
C PRO A 227 2.67 14.51 10.38
N ASP A 228 2.81 13.19 10.21
CA ASP A 228 2.73 12.18 11.26
C ASP A 228 3.52 10.91 10.91
N GLN A 229 3.57 9.97 11.87
CA GLN A 229 4.29 8.71 11.72
C GLN A 229 3.67 7.76 10.67
N VAL A 230 2.34 7.74 10.55
CA VAL A 230 1.65 6.86 9.57
C VAL A 230 2.05 7.27 8.17
N THR A 231 2.01 8.56 7.88
CA THR A 231 2.48 9.13 6.61
C THR A 231 3.95 8.79 6.35
N ALA A 232 4.82 8.85 7.36
CA ALA A 232 6.23 8.47 7.21
C ALA A 232 6.39 6.99 6.82
N ILE A 233 5.69 6.09 7.51
CA ILE A 233 5.73 4.65 7.24
C ILE A 233 5.25 4.36 5.82
N VAL A 234 4.09 4.90 5.45
CA VAL A 234 3.49 4.72 4.12
C VAL A 234 4.43 5.20 3.02
N ARG A 235 4.96 6.43 3.17
CA ARG A 235 5.90 7.00 2.17
C ARG A 235 7.19 6.20 2.02
N ILE A 236 7.74 5.68 3.11
CA ILE A 236 8.93 4.82 3.05
C ILE A 236 8.59 3.52 2.32
N ARG A 237 7.46 2.89 2.62
CA ARG A 237 7.03 1.61 2.02
C ARG A 237 6.72 1.71 0.53
N ALA A 238 6.31 2.88 0.03
CA ALA A 238 6.04 3.11 -1.40
C ALA A 238 7.30 2.98 -2.29
N PHE A 239 8.50 3.17 -1.72
CA PHE A 239 9.74 3.02 -2.47
C PHE A 239 10.14 1.54 -2.65
N ALA A 240 10.96 1.28 -3.65
CA ALA A 240 11.63 -0.02 -3.76
C ALA A 240 12.77 -0.12 -2.72
N PRO A 241 13.09 -1.31 -2.22
CA PRO A 241 14.33 -1.53 -1.48
C PRO A 241 15.54 -1.01 -2.27
N ASN A 242 16.57 -0.60 -1.55
CA ASN A 242 17.82 -0.04 -2.11
C ASN A 242 17.66 1.29 -2.87
N THR A 243 16.47 1.91 -2.85
CA THR A 243 16.26 3.26 -3.40
C THR A 243 16.92 4.30 -2.50
N THR A 244 17.57 5.29 -3.12
CA THR A 244 18.12 6.46 -2.43
C THR A 244 17.06 7.56 -2.37
N ILE A 245 16.78 8.04 -1.16
CA ILE A 245 15.79 9.08 -0.88
C ILE A 245 16.41 10.24 -0.09
N THR A 246 15.76 11.40 -0.14
CA THR A 246 16.13 12.57 0.66
C THR A 246 15.17 12.71 1.83
N ILE A 247 15.71 12.87 3.04
CA ILE A 247 14.94 13.04 4.27
C ILE A 247 15.31 14.35 4.93
N MET A 248 14.31 15.18 5.22
CA MET A 248 14.46 16.34 6.11
C MET A 248 14.16 15.89 7.53
N ALA A 249 15.16 15.94 8.38
CA ALA A 249 15.06 15.52 9.79
C ALA A 249 15.93 16.38 10.70
N GLY A 250 15.59 16.43 11.99
CA GLY A 250 16.37 17.14 12.97
C GLY A 250 15.82 17.00 14.38
N PRO A 251 16.54 17.48 15.40
CA PRO A 251 16.14 17.35 16.80
C PRO A 251 14.89 18.17 17.15
N THR A 252 14.61 19.21 16.37
CA THR A 252 13.40 20.04 16.50
C THR A 252 12.85 20.40 15.12
N LEU A 253 11.63 20.93 15.06
CA LEU A 253 10.99 21.38 13.81
C LEU A 253 11.71 22.57 13.14
N THR A 254 12.47 23.34 13.93
CA THR A 254 13.21 24.52 13.45
C THR A 254 14.68 24.23 13.12
N ASN A 255 15.23 23.12 13.63
CA ASN A 255 16.59 22.69 13.36
C ASN A 255 16.58 21.42 12.51
N GLN A 256 16.30 21.58 11.23
CA GLN A 256 16.19 20.50 10.25
C GLN A 256 17.37 20.53 9.28
N LYS A 257 17.84 19.35 8.89
CA LYS A 257 18.85 19.15 7.83
C LYS A 257 18.38 18.12 6.83
N SER A 258 18.90 18.20 5.62
CA SER A 258 18.67 17.22 4.56
C SER A 258 19.69 16.08 4.66
N TYR A 259 19.21 14.85 4.61
CA TYR A 259 20.01 13.63 4.63
C TYR A 259 19.69 12.80 3.38
N THR A 260 20.72 12.28 2.73
CA THR A 260 20.56 11.30 1.64
C THR A 260 20.70 9.91 2.23
N VAL A 261 19.66 9.10 2.09
CA VAL A 261 19.56 7.77 2.71
C VAL A 261 19.29 6.74 1.63
N THR A 262 20.13 5.71 1.52
CA THR A 262 19.81 4.53 0.72
C THR A 262 19.07 3.54 1.61
N LEU A 263 17.80 3.26 1.27
CA LEU A 263 16.95 2.34 2.03
C LEU A 263 17.56 0.92 2.02
N GLY A 264 17.42 0.24 3.13
CA GLY A 264 17.73 -1.19 3.21
C GLY A 264 16.57 -2.05 2.71
N GLU A 265 16.70 -3.34 2.95
CA GLU A 265 15.72 -4.36 2.56
C GLU A 265 15.43 -5.28 3.74
N THR A 266 14.18 -5.67 3.90
CA THR A 266 13.76 -6.72 4.83
C THR A 266 12.69 -7.58 4.19
N ALA A 267 12.62 -8.87 4.55
CA ALA A 267 11.55 -9.73 4.10
C ALA A 267 10.20 -9.16 4.56
N SER A 268 9.20 -9.24 3.69
CA SER A 268 7.81 -9.01 4.06
C SER A 268 7.27 -10.30 4.68
N SER A 269 6.55 -10.18 5.77
CA SER A 269 5.99 -11.32 6.53
C SER A 269 4.60 -11.67 6.04
#